data_a04d0adf2784f358d99141753331cc97
#
_entry.id   a04d0adf2784f358d99141753331cc97
#
_cell.length_a   1.000
_cell.length_b   1.000
_cell.length_c   1.000
_cell.angle_alpha   90.00
_cell.angle_beta   90.00
_cell.angle_gamma   90.00
#
_symmetry.space_group_name_H-M   'P 1'
#
loop_
_entity.id
_entity.type
_entity.pdbx_description
1 polymer ?
#
loop_
_entity_poly.entity_id
_entity_poly.type
_entity_poly.pdbx_seq_one_letter_code
_entity_poly.pdbx_strand_id
1 'polypeptide(L)'
;MKEKGRMTQDTRKNIRADRALAIVTLCGAAIVPLPAMAGTLFGGASFAGGGERSEYAGVTGNWLPVPFLTQKLVVSDYHYKYGSNGTTVSVNGQSAEAALGVQKGWKTGWVEATAGARYRYNRVSPEGADNRADGGEWGLALTVLGQQEFAQHWAVNGIASYNIGPKAYWARGRILYKIFGDAWAGAEVIKHGDPFYHSTQGGLVLTGISLGRTVKLGFYGGVKKTGGQPRAFYGGLEISKAF
;
A
#
# COMPACT_ATOMS: atom_id res chain seq x y z
N MET A 1 -35.21 -28.60 -18.61
CA MET A 1 -33.84 -29.04 -18.44
C MET A 1 -32.94 -27.80 -18.54
N LYS A 2 -32.35 -27.34 -17.45
CA LYS A 2 -31.40 -26.22 -17.42
C LYS A 2 -30.06 -26.79 -16.94
N GLU A 3 -29.12 -26.93 -17.86
CA GLU A 3 -27.72 -27.24 -17.54
C GLU A 3 -27.09 -26.01 -16.85
N LYS A 4 -26.83 -26.13 -15.55
CA LYS A 4 -25.99 -25.20 -14.81
C LYS A 4 -24.54 -25.55 -15.11
N GLY A 5 -23.88 -24.75 -15.96
CA GLY A 5 -22.45 -24.84 -16.23
C GLY A 5 -21.63 -24.76 -14.94
N ARG A 6 -21.03 -25.86 -14.55
CA ARG A 6 -20.11 -26.02 -13.43
C ARG A 6 -18.76 -25.43 -13.88
N MET A 7 -18.48 -24.18 -13.54
CA MET A 7 -17.16 -23.61 -13.74
C MET A 7 -16.18 -24.37 -12.84
N THR A 8 -15.26 -25.12 -13.44
CA THR A 8 -14.33 -26.02 -12.74
C THR A 8 -13.32 -25.23 -11.89
N GLN A 9 -12.92 -25.82 -10.76
CA GLN A 9 -11.95 -25.23 -9.80
C GLN A 9 -10.59 -24.87 -10.44
N ASP A 10 -10.23 -25.51 -11.55
CA ASP A 10 -8.99 -25.22 -12.29
C ASP A 10 -8.98 -23.85 -12.97
N THR A 11 -10.10 -23.38 -13.49
CA THR A 11 -10.18 -22.04 -14.10
C THR A 11 -9.91 -20.94 -13.07
N ARG A 12 -10.29 -21.16 -11.81
CA ARG A 12 -10.04 -20.19 -10.72
C ARG A 12 -8.58 -20.15 -10.25
N LYS A 13 -7.84 -21.25 -10.35
CA LYS A 13 -6.41 -21.31 -10.01
C LYS A 13 -5.57 -20.58 -11.04
N ASN A 14 -5.87 -20.75 -12.33
CA ASN A 14 -5.12 -20.08 -13.42
C ASN A 14 -5.29 -18.56 -13.38
N ILE A 15 -6.50 -18.06 -13.14
CA ILE A 15 -6.75 -16.60 -13.00
C ILE A 15 -5.96 -15.98 -11.82
N ARG A 16 -5.70 -16.75 -10.74
CA ARG A 16 -4.92 -16.29 -9.58
C ARG A 16 -3.42 -16.23 -9.86
N ALA A 17 -2.89 -17.21 -10.60
CA ALA A 17 -1.47 -17.26 -10.99
C ALA A 17 -1.12 -16.13 -11.98
N ASP A 18 -1.98 -15.88 -12.97
CA ASP A 18 -1.78 -14.85 -13.98
C ASP A 18 -1.79 -13.42 -13.39
N ARG A 19 -2.55 -13.19 -12.32
CA ARG A 19 -2.62 -11.88 -11.66
C ARG A 19 -1.41 -11.60 -10.78
N ALA A 20 -0.91 -12.58 -10.02
CA ALA A 20 0.31 -12.44 -9.24
C ALA A 20 1.53 -12.23 -10.17
N LEU A 21 1.55 -12.92 -11.31
CA LEU A 21 2.58 -12.75 -12.34
C LEU A 21 2.53 -11.35 -12.97
N ALA A 22 1.34 -10.76 -13.18
CA ALA A 22 1.20 -9.43 -13.76
C ALA A 22 1.79 -8.32 -12.86
N ILE A 23 1.62 -8.41 -11.54
CA ILE A 23 2.20 -7.44 -10.60
C ILE A 23 3.73 -7.60 -10.50
N VAL A 24 4.22 -8.83 -10.46
CA VAL A 24 5.67 -9.12 -10.51
C VAL A 24 6.26 -8.66 -11.86
N THR A 25 5.54 -8.81 -12.96
CA THR A 25 5.97 -8.36 -14.30
C THR A 25 5.96 -6.83 -14.40
N LEU A 26 5.01 -6.12 -13.77
CA LEU A 26 5.05 -4.65 -13.68
C LEU A 26 6.24 -4.15 -12.87
N CYS A 27 6.60 -4.82 -11.77
CA CYS A 27 7.83 -4.52 -11.03
C CYS A 27 9.10 -4.83 -11.85
N GLY A 28 9.07 -5.84 -12.72
CA GLY A 28 10.18 -6.21 -13.60
C GLY A 28 10.31 -5.34 -14.86
N ALA A 29 9.19 -4.89 -15.43
CA ALA A 29 9.18 -4.06 -16.64
C ALA A 29 9.58 -2.59 -16.38
N ALA A 30 9.57 -2.14 -15.12
CA ALA A 30 10.04 -0.81 -14.74
C ALA A 30 11.58 -0.67 -14.73
N ILE A 31 12.34 -1.65 -15.26
CA ILE A 31 13.77 -1.54 -15.55
C ILE A 31 13.99 -0.90 -16.96
N VAL A 32 13.15 0.02 -17.36
CA VAL A 32 13.49 0.92 -18.46
C VAL A 32 14.60 1.83 -17.93
N PRO A 33 15.72 2.01 -18.65
CA PRO A 33 16.73 2.98 -18.27
C PRO A 33 16.10 4.37 -18.35
N LEU A 34 15.57 4.84 -17.23
CA LEU A 34 15.17 6.22 -17.08
C LEU A 34 16.44 7.07 -17.12
N PRO A 35 16.47 8.17 -17.87
CA PRO A 35 17.62 9.06 -17.87
C PRO A 35 17.95 9.48 -16.44
N ALA A 36 19.18 9.87 -16.15
CA ALA A 36 19.79 10.12 -14.83
C ALA A 36 18.95 10.99 -13.88
N MET A 37 17.84 10.50 -13.45
CA MET A 37 16.83 11.11 -12.59
C MET A 37 16.86 10.39 -11.25
N ALA A 38 16.96 11.16 -10.17
CA ALA A 38 16.89 10.59 -8.83
C ALA A 38 15.45 10.14 -8.53
N GLY A 39 15.29 8.88 -8.17
CA GLY A 39 13.98 8.33 -7.86
C GLY A 39 14.04 7.08 -6.99
N THR A 40 12.87 6.62 -6.57
CA THR A 40 12.71 5.40 -5.80
C THR A 40 11.57 4.56 -6.36
N LEU A 41 11.87 3.34 -6.75
CA LEU A 41 10.88 2.28 -6.91
C LEU A 41 10.55 1.72 -5.54
N PHE A 42 9.29 1.49 -5.27
CA PHE A 42 8.86 0.90 -4.00
C PHE A 42 7.69 -0.05 -4.21
N GLY A 43 7.55 -1.00 -3.31
CA GLY A 43 6.44 -1.93 -3.31
C GLY A 43 6.31 -2.67 -2.00
N GLY A 44 5.20 -3.38 -1.85
CA GLY A 44 4.98 -4.18 -0.66
C GLY A 44 3.76 -5.07 -0.80
N ALA A 45 3.71 -6.06 0.09
CA ALA A 45 2.58 -6.95 0.24
C ALA A 45 2.26 -7.15 1.71
N SER A 46 0.99 -7.21 2.04
CA SER A 46 0.50 -7.54 3.38
C SER A 46 -0.59 -8.58 3.33
N PHE A 47 -0.64 -9.39 4.37
CA PHE A 47 -1.62 -10.46 4.55
C PHE A 47 -2.17 -10.39 5.97
N ALA A 48 -3.45 -10.67 6.14
CA ALA A 48 -4.07 -10.76 7.45
C ALA A 48 -4.99 -11.98 7.53
N GLY A 49 -5.31 -12.39 8.75
CA GLY A 49 -6.28 -13.44 9.01
C GLY A 49 -7.63 -13.15 8.33
N GLY A 50 -8.36 -14.21 7.97
CA GLY A 50 -9.59 -14.09 7.18
C GLY A 50 -9.37 -13.97 5.67
N GLY A 51 -8.12 -14.09 5.19
CA GLY A 51 -7.75 -14.07 3.77
C GLY A 51 -7.67 -12.65 3.20
N GLU A 52 -7.54 -11.64 4.03
CA GLU A 52 -7.31 -10.26 3.59
C GLU A 52 -5.88 -10.10 3.09
N ARG A 53 -5.71 -9.31 2.04
CA ARG A 53 -4.40 -9.01 1.45
C ARG A 53 -4.39 -7.62 0.84
N SER A 54 -3.20 -7.06 0.71
CA SER A 54 -2.97 -5.83 -0.02
C SER A 54 -1.58 -5.87 -0.63
N GLU A 55 -1.47 -5.48 -1.88
CA GLU A 55 -0.23 -5.42 -2.62
C GLU A 55 -0.17 -4.06 -3.32
N TYR A 56 1.01 -3.47 -3.39
CA TYR A 56 1.21 -2.21 -4.09
C TYR A 56 2.59 -2.14 -4.70
N ALA A 57 2.69 -1.37 -5.78
CA ALA A 57 3.97 -0.98 -6.38
C ALA A 57 3.87 0.46 -6.87
N GLY A 58 4.98 1.17 -6.84
CA GLY A 58 5.02 2.55 -7.27
C GLY A 58 6.42 3.06 -7.53
N VAL A 59 6.45 4.25 -8.06
CA VAL A 59 7.66 5.00 -8.30
C VAL A 59 7.43 6.45 -7.88
N THR A 60 8.41 7.03 -7.23
CA THR A 60 8.45 8.46 -6.93
C THR A 60 9.81 9.03 -7.29
N GLY A 61 9.86 10.29 -7.69
CA GLY A 61 11.11 10.95 -8.04
C GLY A 61 10.92 12.29 -8.72
N ASN A 62 12.03 12.94 -9.05
CA ASN A 62 12.06 14.23 -9.72
C ASN A 62 12.37 14.01 -11.21
N TRP A 63 11.35 13.67 -12.00
CA TRP A 63 11.51 13.37 -13.44
C TRP A 63 11.33 14.60 -14.32
N LEU A 64 10.71 15.65 -13.82
CA LEU A 64 10.64 16.95 -14.46
C LEU A 64 11.81 17.80 -14.00
N PRO A 65 12.36 18.68 -14.84
CA PRO A 65 13.51 19.52 -14.52
C PRO A 65 13.16 20.67 -13.57
N VAL A 66 12.40 20.38 -12.52
CA VAL A 66 11.99 21.32 -11.47
C VAL A 66 12.48 20.79 -10.13
N PRO A 67 13.50 21.41 -9.49
CA PRO A 67 14.27 20.81 -8.41
C PRO A 67 13.51 20.37 -7.17
N PHE A 68 12.34 20.92 -6.89
CA PHE A 68 11.54 20.63 -5.70
C PHE A 68 10.25 19.83 -6.03
N LEU A 69 9.99 19.59 -7.32
CA LEU A 69 8.78 18.93 -7.77
C LEU A 69 8.99 17.41 -7.79
N THR A 70 8.22 16.69 -7.00
CA THR A 70 8.20 15.23 -7.03
C THR A 70 6.99 14.73 -7.84
N GLN A 71 7.17 13.63 -8.55
CA GLN A 71 6.13 12.91 -9.27
C GLN A 71 5.98 11.52 -8.64
N LYS A 72 4.75 11.03 -8.57
CA LYS A 72 4.43 9.72 -8.00
C LYS A 72 3.44 8.98 -8.88
N LEU A 73 3.73 7.70 -9.15
CA LEU A 73 2.80 6.76 -9.74
C LEU A 73 2.68 5.56 -8.81
N VAL A 74 1.47 5.11 -8.51
CA VAL A 74 1.22 3.95 -7.66
C VAL A 74 0.09 3.11 -8.23
N VAL A 75 0.26 1.79 -8.19
CA VAL A 75 -0.81 0.82 -8.43
C VAL A 75 -0.97 -0.06 -7.21
N SER A 76 -2.19 -0.50 -6.94
CA SER A 76 -2.46 -1.44 -5.85
C SER A 76 -3.56 -2.43 -6.19
N ASP A 77 -3.46 -3.63 -5.60
CA ASP A 77 -4.51 -4.65 -5.54
C ASP A 77 -4.79 -4.95 -4.08
N TYR A 78 -6.06 -5.14 -3.72
CA TYR A 78 -6.42 -5.45 -2.35
C TYR A 78 -7.67 -6.31 -2.25
N HIS A 79 -7.72 -7.08 -1.19
CA HIS A 79 -8.89 -7.87 -0.80
C HIS A 79 -9.14 -7.69 0.68
N TYR A 80 -10.35 -7.28 1.04
CA TYR A 80 -10.76 -7.19 2.43
C TYR A 80 -12.22 -7.65 2.62
N LYS A 81 -12.61 -7.86 3.88
CA LYS A 81 -13.94 -8.26 4.27
C LYS A 81 -14.49 -7.38 5.38
N TYR A 82 -15.77 -7.11 5.37
CA TYR A 82 -16.45 -6.43 6.45
C TYR A 82 -17.86 -7.01 6.67
N GLY A 83 -18.43 -6.76 7.85
CA GLY A 83 -19.81 -7.15 8.16
C GLY A 83 -20.79 -6.05 7.76
N SER A 84 -21.84 -6.38 7.03
CA SER A 84 -22.97 -5.50 6.71
C SER A 84 -24.27 -6.25 6.89
N ASN A 85 -25.18 -5.75 7.74
CA ASN A 85 -26.51 -6.34 7.99
C ASN A 85 -26.48 -7.87 8.26
N GLY A 86 -25.52 -8.34 9.08
CA GLY A 86 -25.35 -9.76 9.41
C GLY A 86 -24.71 -10.62 8.31
N THR A 87 -24.36 -10.02 7.17
CA THR A 87 -23.72 -10.71 6.05
C THR A 87 -22.26 -10.29 5.96
N THR A 88 -21.36 -11.24 5.66
CA THR A 88 -19.97 -10.92 5.35
C THR A 88 -19.84 -10.47 3.89
N VAL A 89 -19.46 -9.23 3.70
CA VAL A 89 -19.18 -8.63 2.39
C VAL A 89 -17.69 -8.75 2.09
N SER A 90 -17.36 -9.24 0.91
CA SER A 90 -16.00 -9.40 0.41
C SER A 90 -15.76 -8.43 -0.74
N VAL A 91 -14.70 -7.66 -0.65
CA VAL A 91 -14.30 -6.66 -1.66
C VAL A 91 -12.97 -7.05 -2.28
N ASN A 92 -12.92 -7.13 -3.60
CA ASN A 92 -11.71 -7.19 -4.39
C ASN A 92 -11.55 -5.85 -5.09
N GLY A 93 -10.47 -5.15 -4.83
CA GLY A 93 -10.27 -3.82 -5.37
C GLY A 93 -8.90 -3.63 -6.00
N GLN A 94 -8.85 -2.72 -6.96
CA GLN A 94 -7.63 -2.27 -7.62
C GLN A 94 -7.62 -0.75 -7.65
N SER A 95 -6.45 -0.14 -7.60
CA SER A 95 -6.35 1.30 -7.81
C SER A 95 -5.09 1.70 -8.55
N ALA A 96 -5.16 2.84 -9.23
CA ALA A 96 -4.03 3.52 -9.85
C ALA A 96 -4.06 4.99 -9.44
N GLU A 97 -2.90 5.56 -9.14
CA GLU A 97 -2.72 6.94 -8.70
C GLU A 97 -1.59 7.59 -9.49
N ALA A 98 -1.81 8.82 -9.96
CA ALA A 98 -0.79 9.69 -10.50
C ALA A 98 -0.84 11.03 -9.74
N ALA A 99 0.29 11.46 -9.17
CA ALA A 99 0.34 12.64 -8.32
C ALA A 99 1.59 13.48 -8.59
N LEU A 100 1.46 14.76 -8.31
CA LEU A 100 2.54 15.73 -8.25
C LEU A 100 2.66 16.24 -6.81
N GLY A 101 3.86 16.67 -6.42
CA GLY A 101 4.07 17.14 -5.07
C GLY A 101 5.39 17.87 -4.90
N VAL A 102 5.68 18.15 -3.65
CA VAL A 102 6.91 18.83 -3.23
C VAL A 102 7.62 18.00 -2.18
N GLN A 103 8.93 17.98 -2.25
CA GLN A 103 9.76 17.32 -1.26
C GLN A 103 10.78 18.31 -0.69
N LYS A 104 10.99 18.24 0.61
CA LYS A 104 12.03 19.00 1.31
C LYS A 104 12.81 18.08 2.23
N GLY A 105 14.12 18.05 2.04
CA GLY A 105 15.06 17.36 2.92
C GLY A 105 15.84 18.34 3.79
N TRP A 106 16.33 17.86 4.92
CA TRP A 106 17.28 18.53 5.81
C TRP A 106 18.21 17.49 6.43
N LYS A 107 19.16 17.90 7.25
CA LYS A 107 20.25 17.03 7.75
C LYS A 107 19.78 15.74 8.41
N THR A 108 18.66 15.78 9.12
CA THR A 108 18.16 14.68 9.96
C THR A 108 16.79 14.16 9.53
N GLY A 109 16.28 14.61 8.38
CA GLY A 109 14.96 14.17 7.95
C GLY A 109 14.53 14.72 6.60
N TRP A 110 13.32 14.35 6.23
CA TRP A 110 12.67 14.83 5.00
C TRP A 110 11.16 14.73 5.12
N VAL A 111 10.46 15.50 4.32
CA VAL A 111 9.01 15.45 4.16
C VAL A 111 8.66 15.56 2.68
N GLU A 112 7.64 14.83 2.26
CA GLU A 112 7.03 14.90 0.94
C GLU A 112 5.53 15.10 1.09
N ALA A 113 4.95 15.98 0.27
CA ALA A 113 3.50 16.16 0.16
C ALA A 113 3.11 16.08 -1.32
N THR A 114 2.13 15.22 -1.64
CA THR A 114 1.65 15.02 -3.01
C THR A 114 0.13 15.16 -3.10
N ALA A 115 -0.34 15.65 -4.26
CA ALA A 115 -1.75 15.69 -4.63
C ALA A 115 -1.91 15.14 -6.04
N GLY A 116 -2.93 14.31 -6.29
CA GLY A 116 -3.11 13.69 -7.59
C GLY A 116 -4.43 12.98 -7.79
N ALA A 117 -4.66 12.55 -9.01
CA ALA A 117 -5.83 11.76 -9.35
C ALA A 117 -5.62 10.29 -8.99
N ARG A 118 -6.62 9.68 -8.38
CA ARG A 118 -6.66 8.25 -8.09
C ARG A 118 -7.96 7.66 -8.61
N TYR A 119 -7.84 6.59 -9.38
CA TYR A 119 -8.96 5.75 -9.78
C TYR A 119 -8.92 4.47 -8.97
N ARG A 120 -10.05 4.06 -8.40
CA ARG A 120 -10.23 2.73 -7.80
C ARG A 120 -11.39 2.01 -8.46
N TYR A 121 -11.29 0.69 -8.54
CA TYR A 121 -12.37 -0.19 -8.99
C TYR A 121 -12.51 -1.33 -7.98
N ASN A 122 -13.71 -1.50 -7.44
CA ASN A 122 -14.07 -2.55 -6.51
C ASN A 122 -15.07 -3.51 -7.13
N ARG A 123 -14.94 -4.78 -6.79
CA ARG A 123 -15.95 -5.81 -7.02
C ARG A 123 -16.39 -6.40 -5.69
N VAL A 124 -17.68 -6.26 -5.41
CA VAL A 124 -18.30 -6.71 -4.16
C VAL A 124 -18.91 -8.10 -4.32
N SER A 125 -18.84 -8.93 -3.29
CA SER A 125 -19.43 -10.26 -3.25
C SER A 125 -20.03 -10.56 -1.87
N PRO A 126 -21.27 -11.11 -1.76
CA PRO A 126 -22.14 -11.46 -2.88
C PRO A 126 -22.62 -10.22 -3.64
N GLU A 127 -22.98 -10.42 -4.91
CA GLU A 127 -23.49 -9.35 -5.78
C GLU A 127 -24.72 -8.68 -5.14
N GLY A 128 -24.76 -7.37 -5.15
CA GLY A 128 -25.84 -6.59 -4.54
C GLY A 128 -25.78 -6.43 -3.01
N ALA A 129 -24.78 -7.02 -2.34
CA ALA A 129 -24.64 -6.92 -0.89
C ALA A 129 -24.41 -5.48 -0.40
N ASP A 130 -23.66 -4.68 -1.16
CA ASP A 130 -23.46 -3.25 -0.93
C ASP A 130 -23.09 -2.55 -2.24
N ASN A 131 -24.09 -2.03 -2.94
CA ASN A 131 -23.92 -1.33 -4.23
C ASN A 131 -23.11 -0.03 -4.12
N ARG A 132 -22.95 0.52 -2.91
CA ARG A 132 -22.18 1.76 -2.69
C ARG A 132 -20.67 1.53 -2.69
N ALA A 133 -20.25 0.30 -2.38
CA ALA A 133 -18.84 -0.08 -2.39
C ALA A 133 -18.41 -0.67 -3.75
N ASP A 134 -19.35 -1.04 -4.64
CA ASP A 134 -19.09 -1.70 -5.91
C ASP A 134 -18.87 -0.69 -7.05
N GLY A 135 -18.03 -1.08 -8.02
CA GLY A 135 -17.77 -0.27 -9.21
C GLY A 135 -16.54 0.62 -9.15
N GLY A 136 -16.44 1.51 -10.13
CA GLY A 136 -15.31 2.42 -10.34
C GLY A 136 -15.57 3.82 -9.81
N GLU A 137 -14.55 4.42 -9.19
CA GLU A 137 -14.64 5.75 -8.63
C GLU A 137 -13.34 6.52 -8.77
N TRP A 138 -13.45 7.79 -9.18
CA TRP A 138 -12.35 8.74 -9.18
C TRP A 138 -12.30 9.53 -7.87
N GLY A 139 -11.10 9.89 -7.45
CA GLY A 139 -10.91 10.78 -6.31
C GLY A 139 -9.62 11.59 -6.42
N LEU A 140 -9.54 12.66 -5.62
CA LEU A 140 -8.33 13.43 -5.41
C LEU A 140 -7.58 12.80 -4.21
N ALA A 141 -6.42 12.22 -4.46
CA ALA A 141 -5.54 11.66 -3.43
C ALA A 141 -4.59 12.75 -2.91
N LEU A 142 -4.60 12.94 -1.60
CA LEU A 142 -3.66 13.79 -0.88
C LEU A 142 -2.78 12.88 -0.02
N THR A 143 -1.46 13.00 -0.12
CA THR A 143 -0.53 12.19 0.70
C THR A 143 0.55 13.08 1.30
N VAL A 144 0.85 12.88 2.57
CA VAL A 144 2.01 13.43 3.26
C VAL A 144 2.79 12.27 3.85
N LEU A 145 4.10 12.26 3.65
CA LEU A 145 4.99 11.26 4.23
C LEU A 145 6.33 11.89 4.60
N GLY A 146 7.03 11.27 5.53
CA GLY A 146 8.34 11.77 5.93
C GLY A 146 8.99 10.93 7.02
N GLN A 147 10.22 11.30 7.30
CA GLN A 147 11.03 10.72 8.36
C GLN A 147 11.83 11.80 9.07
N GLN A 148 11.94 11.69 10.38
CA GLN A 148 12.79 12.55 11.22
C GLN A 148 13.61 11.69 12.17
N GLU A 149 14.92 11.83 12.10
CA GLU A 149 15.84 11.33 13.12
C GLU A 149 15.98 12.39 14.23
N PHE A 150 15.80 12.01 15.49
CA PHE A 150 15.80 12.96 16.61
C PHE A 150 16.85 12.64 17.69
N ALA A 151 17.53 11.48 17.57
CA ALA A 151 18.71 11.12 18.36
C ALA A 151 19.59 10.21 17.52
N GLN A 152 20.81 9.90 17.97
CA GLN A 152 21.79 9.13 17.19
C GLN A 152 21.23 7.81 16.63
N HIS A 153 20.25 7.20 17.33
CA HIS A 153 19.71 5.89 16.99
C HIS A 153 18.19 5.85 16.90
N TRP A 154 17.50 6.98 16.99
CA TRP A 154 16.03 7.02 16.96
C TRP A 154 15.49 7.81 15.79
N ALA A 155 14.43 7.32 15.19
CA ALA A 155 13.69 8.03 14.18
C ALA A 155 12.18 7.82 14.32
N VAL A 156 11.41 8.77 13.82
CA VAL A 156 9.99 8.61 13.53
C VAL A 156 9.79 8.62 12.03
N ASN A 157 8.92 7.76 11.55
CA ASN A 157 8.50 7.72 10.15
C ASN A 157 6.99 7.76 10.11
N GLY A 158 6.43 8.51 9.19
CA GLY A 158 4.98 8.62 9.04
C GLY A 158 4.55 8.75 7.59
N ILE A 159 3.36 8.28 7.32
CA ILE A 159 2.64 8.52 6.07
C ILE A 159 1.15 8.63 6.37
N ALA A 160 0.49 9.61 5.77
CA ALA A 160 -0.96 9.76 5.80
C ALA A 160 -1.45 10.07 4.40
N SER A 161 -2.48 9.38 3.96
CA SER A 161 -3.14 9.57 2.66
C SER A 161 -4.64 9.67 2.85
N TYR A 162 -5.27 10.59 2.15
CA TYR A 162 -6.71 10.75 2.09
C TYR A 162 -7.17 10.87 0.64
N ASN A 163 -8.21 10.13 0.29
CA ASN A 163 -8.83 10.17 -1.04
C ASN A 163 -10.22 10.78 -0.94
N ILE A 164 -10.40 11.99 -1.48
CA ILE A 164 -11.57 12.85 -1.24
C ILE A 164 -12.86 12.25 -1.81
N GLY A 165 -12.89 11.72 -3.03
CA GLY A 165 -14.09 11.11 -3.61
C GLY A 165 -14.60 9.95 -2.74
N PRO A 166 -13.85 8.85 -2.65
CA PRO A 166 -14.21 7.68 -1.86
C PRO A 166 -14.20 7.88 -0.35
N LYS A 167 -13.75 9.04 0.16
CA LYS A 167 -13.55 9.31 1.60
C LYS A 167 -12.68 8.24 2.29
N ALA A 168 -11.73 7.66 1.54
CA ALA A 168 -10.86 6.62 2.02
C ALA A 168 -9.58 7.24 2.60
N TYR A 169 -9.11 6.69 3.71
CA TYR A 169 -7.89 7.12 4.37
C TYR A 169 -6.96 5.95 4.68
N TRP A 170 -5.68 6.24 4.70
CA TRP A 170 -4.65 5.33 5.17
C TRP A 170 -3.55 6.12 5.88
N ALA A 171 -3.19 5.71 7.07
CA ALA A 171 -2.14 6.35 7.85
C ALA A 171 -1.29 5.30 8.56
N ARG A 172 0.02 5.52 8.60
CA ARG A 172 1.00 4.71 9.32
C ARG A 172 1.96 5.62 10.08
N GLY A 173 2.21 5.29 11.34
CA GLY A 173 3.28 5.87 12.14
C GLY A 173 4.21 4.78 12.65
N ARG A 174 5.51 5.04 12.65
CA ARG A 174 6.56 4.17 13.16
C ARG A 174 7.48 4.93 14.10
N ILE A 175 7.87 4.28 15.20
CA ILE A 175 9.03 4.68 15.99
C ILE A 175 10.11 3.62 15.80
N LEU A 176 11.31 4.05 15.43
CA LEU A 176 12.37 3.18 14.94
C LEU A 176 13.65 3.40 15.75
N TYR A 177 14.34 2.32 16.04
CA TYR A 177 15.66 2.30 16.63
C TYR A 177 16.67 1.67 15.65
N LYS A 178 17.78 2.34 15.41
CA LYS A 178 18.85 1.89 14.52
C LYS A 178 19.61 0.75 15.15
N ILE A 179 19.65 -0.41 14.50
CA ILE A 179 20.26 -1.62 15.05
C ILE A 179 21.63 -1.93 14.45
N PHE A 180 21.77 -1.89 13.13
CA PHE A 180 23.06 -2.02 12.44
C PHE A 180 22.97 -1.44 11.02
N GLY A 181 24.07 -0.86 10.53
CA GLY A 181 24.12 -0.27 9.20
C GLY A 181 22.95 0.69 8.95
N ASP A 182 22.12 0.38 7.93
CA ASP A 182 20.89 1.11 7.61
C ASP A 182 19.63 0.45 8.16
N ALA A 183 19.76 -0.64 8.91
CA ALA A 183 18.62 -1.38 9.42
C ALA A 183 18.07 -0.78 10.72
N TRP A 184 16.75 -0.71 10.78
CA TRP A 184 15.96 -0.17 11.88
C TRP A 184 14.94 -1.20 12.34
N ALA A 185 14.79 -1.35 13.64
CA ALA A 185 13.71 -2.11 14.26
C ALA A 185 12.82 -1.17 15.07
N GLY A 186 11.55 -1.49 15.20
CA GLY A 186 10.65 -0.63 15.93
C GLY A 186 9.24 -1.13 16.05
N ALA A 187 8.36 -0.21 16.43
CA ALA A 187 6.93 -0.43 16.50
C ALA A 187 6.21 0.39 15.44
N GLU A 188 5.06 -0.13 14.97
CA GLU A 188 4.20 0.57 14.04
C GLU A 188 2.74 0.55 14.46
N VAL A 189 2.02 1.58 14.06
CA VAL A 189 0.56 1.63 14.07
C VAL A 189 0.09 2.02 12.69
N ILE A 190 -0.91 1.28 12.18
CA ILE A 190 -1.55 1.58 10.90
C ILE A 190 -3.05 1.75 11.15
N LYS A 191 -3.64 2.79 10.58
CA LYS A 191 -5.10 3.00 10.50
C LYS A 191 -5.49 3.22 9.06
N HIS A 192 -6.53 2.54 8.64
CA HIS A 192 -7.08 2.74 7.31
C HIS A 192 -8.56 2.42 7.26
N GLY A 193 -9.24 2.97 6.29
CA GLY A 193 -10.66 2.73 6.11
C GLY A 193 -11.30 3.65 5.09
N ASP A 194 -12.59 3.44 4.94
CA ASP A 194 -13.54 4.23 4.17
C ASP A 194 -14.89 4.29 4.93
N PRO A 195 -15.98 4.84 4.38
CA PRO A 195 -17.26 4.90 5.08
C PRO A 195 -17.87 3.55 5.50
N PHE A 196 -17.40 2.46 4.93
CA PHE A 196 -17.95 1.11 5.17
C PHE A 196 -17.03 0.21 6.00
N TYR A 197 -15.77 0.53 6.01
CA TYR A 197 -14.72 -0.31 6.57
C TYR A 197 -13.70 0.53 7.33
N HIS A 198 -13.30 0.09 8.51
CA HIS A 198 -12.19 0.67 9.24
C HIS A 198 -11.36 -0.41 9.93
N SER A 199 -10.08 -0.21 9.94
CA SER A 199 -9.12 -1.12 10.54
C SER A 199 -8.02 -0.36 11.28
N THR A 200 -7.59 -0.93 12.40
CA THR A 200 -6.40 -0.52 13.14
C THR A 200 -5.48 -1.71 13.31
N GLN A 201 -4.20 -1.49 13.06
CA GLN A 201 -3.16 -2.50 13.18
C GLN A 201 -2.05 -1.96 14.10
N GLY A 202 -1.44 -2.83 14.88
CA GLY A 202 -0.29 -2.50 15.71
C GLY A 202 0.68 -3.67 15.75
N GLY A 203 1.97 -3.39 15.65
CA GLY A 203 2.96 -4.45 15.57
C GLY A 203 4.39 -3.97 15.60
N LEU A 204 5.28 -4.88 15.22
CA LEU A 204 6.71 -4.66 15.12
C LEU A 204 7.11 -4.52 13.65
N VAL A 205 8.19 -3.79 13.42
CA VAL A 205 8.76 -3.57 12.10
C VAL A 205 10.28 -3.72 12.15
N LEU A 206 10.83 -4.31 11.11
CA LEU A 206 12.25 -4.36 10.78
C LEU A 206 12.39 -3.84 9.36
N THR A 207 13.09 -2.74 9.14
CA THR A 207 13.16 -2.06 7.84
C THR A 207 14.56 -1.55 7.54
N GLY A 208 14.82 -1.16 6.29
CA GLY A 208 16.12 -0.63 5.86
C GLY A 208 17.21 -1.68 5.73
N ILE A 209 16.88 -2.97 5.68
CA ILE A 209 17.85 -4.06 5.44
C ILE A 209 18.38 -3.93 4.03
N SER A 210 19.66 -3.60 3.92
CA SER A 210 20.31 -3.38 2.62
C SER A 210 20.58 -4.69 1.89
N LEU A 211 20.07 -4.81 0.66
CA LEU A 211 20.45 -5.83 -0.31
C LEU A 211 21.29 -5.16 -1.40
N GLY A 212 22.60 -5.14 -1.21
CA GLY A 212 23.51 -4.38 -2.06
C GLY A 212 23.44 -2.87 -1.82
N ARG A 213 23.68 -2.07 -2.86
CA ARG A 213 23.89 -0.60 -2.71
C ARG A 213 22.58 0.20 -2.70
N THR A 214 21.58 -0.24 -3.41
CA THR A 214 20.38 0.59 -3.70
C THR A 214 19.06 -0.04 -3.28
N VAL A 215 19.04 -1.35 -2.98
CA VAL A 215 17.82 -2.07 -2.60
C VAL A 215 17.74 -2.19 -1.10
N LYS A 216 16.57 -1.91 -0.54
CA LYS A 216 16.26 -2.06 0.88
C LYS A 216 15.00 -2.90 1.06
N LEU A 217 15.02 -3.78 2.05
CA LEU A 217 13.89 -4.61 2.47
C LEU A 217 13.39 -4.21 3.84
N GLY A 218 12.10 -4.49 4.06
CA GLY A 218 11.48 -4.41 5.37
C GLY A 218 10.45 -5.50 5.57
N PHE A 219 10.24 -5.87 6.83
CA PHE A 219 9.25 -6.84 7.28
C PHE A 219 8.48 -6.23 8.45
N TYR A 220 7.21 -6.53 8.53
CA TYR A 220 6.38 -6.07 9.63
C TYR A 220 5.31 -7.10 9.98
N GLY A 221 4.81 -7.05 11.22
CA GLY A 221 3.75 -7.93 11.65
C GLY A 221 3.25 -7.62 13.03
N GLY A 222 2.03 -8.06 13.31
CA GLY A 222 1.37 -7.77 14.58
C GLY A 222 -0.09 -8.20 14.60
N VAL A 223 -0.90 -7.41 15.28
CA VAL A 223 -2.33 -7.66 15.47
C VAL A 223 -3.17 -6.59 14.78
N LYS A 224 -4.18 -7.03 14.08
CA LYS A 224 -5.17 -6.21 13.38
C LYS A 224 -6.53 -6.33 14.04
N LYS A 225 -7.26 -5.21 14.15
CA LYS A 225 -8.67 -5.13 14.54
C LYS A 225 -9.44 -4.41 13.44
N THR A 226 -10.37 -5.09 12.84
CA THR A 226 -11.34 -4.53 11.88
C THR A 226 -12.70 -4.39 12.55
N GLY A 227 -13.45 -3.36 12.21
CA GLY A 227 -14.81 -3.15 12.74
C GLY A 227 -15.71 -4.36 12.51
N GLY A 228 -16.37 -4.84 13.56
CA GLY A 228 -17.26 -6.00 13.48
C GLY A 228 -16.58 -7.37 13.29
N GLN A 229 -15.25 -7.43 13.20
CA GLN A 229 -14.49 -8.68 13.00
C GLN A 229 -13.68 -9.06 14.25
N PRO A 230 -13.37 -10.34 14.51
CA PRO A 230 -12.41 -10.73 15.53
C PRO A 230 -11.02 -10.17 15.24
N ARG A 231 -10.17 -10.13 16.26
CA ARG A 231 -8.75 -9.79 16.07
C ARG A 231 -8.07 -10.86 15.19
N ALA A 232 -7.16 -10.40 14.34
CA ALA A 232 -6.39 -11.26 13.46
C ALA A 232 -4.90 -10.88 13.50
N PHE A 233 -4.02 -11.83 13.23
CA PHE A 233 -2.62 -11.52 12.96
C PHE A 233 -2.51 -10.96 11.54
N TYR A 234 -1.58 -10.01 11.37
CA TYR A 234 -1.17 -9.52 10.07
C TYR A 234 0.34 -9.55 9.94
N GLY A 235 0.83 -9.59 8.72
CA GLY A 235 2.24 -9.46 8.40
C GLY A 235 2.43 -9.04 6.96
N GLY A 236 3.61 -8.54 6.66
CA GLY A 236 3.93 -8.11 5.31
C GLY A 236 5.40 -7.84 5.11
N LEU A 237 5.71 -7.52 3.88
CA LEU A 237 7.04 -7.11 3.43
C LEU A 237 6.95 -5.83 2.61
N GLU A 238 8.04 -5.08 2.62
CA GLU A 238 8.23 -3.90 1.78
C GLU A 238 9.62 -3.94 1.14
N ILE A 239 9.71 -3.41 -0.06
CA ILE A 239 10.95 -3.28 -0.82
C ILE A 239 11.04 -1.88 -1.40
N SER A 240 12.23 -1.33 -1.43
CA SER A 240 12.51 -0.09 -2.18
C SER A 240 13.85 -0.17 -2.88
N LYS A 241 13.97 0.54 -4.01
CA LYS A 241 15.21 0.65 -4.79
C LYS A 241 15.39 2.09 -5.24
N ALA A 242 16.44 2.72 -4.77
CA ALA A 242 16.88 4.02 -5.29
C ALA A 242 17.58 3.86 -6.66
N PHE A 243 17.42 4.85 -7.55
CA PHE A 243 18.07 4.91 -8.86
C PHE A 243 18.40 6.35 -9.25
#